data_fd451ae4ec8515e292a4bfbec002fe22
#
_entry.id   fd451ae4ec8515e292a4bfbec002fe22
#
_cell.length_a   1.000
_cell.length_b   1.000
_cell.length_c   1.000
_cell.angle_alpha   90.00
_cell.angle_beta   90.00
_cell.angle_gamma   90.00
#
_symmetry.space_group_name_H-M   'P 1'
#
loop_
_entity.id
_entity.type
_entity.pdbx_description
1 polymer ?
#
loop_
_entity_poly.entity_id
_entity_poly.type
_entity_poly.pdbx_seq_one_letter_code
_entity_poly.pdbx_strand_id
1 'polypeptide(L)'
;MQIYVDAAAFRDGNGSKERPFRHIGDAARIARAGDEVLIAPGVYREYVDPLNAGTEENRITYRSAEPLGAVITGAEEVKNWEPYEGNVWVCRIGNGLFGSYNPYTTYVYGDWYFAGRSKHTGAVYLNDKMLYEAESLEACLKGEVWECSWEPEASVYKWYAEQDGDETVIYANFQGKNPNEEKVEINVRRECFMPSKTGIGYITVSGFRIEKAATTWAPPAAYQDGMIGPHWSKGWIIEDCEISNSKCAGISLGKYLDPDNDHYFTYKHVKSPTQMERDAVCRGQYHGWLKEKVGSHIIRRCNIHHCEQGGIIGRMGGRFFHHRG
;
A
#
# COMPACT_ATOMS: atom_id res chain seq x y z
N MET A 1 5.05 23.60 -14.86
CA MET A 1 5.54 24.33 -13.69
C MET A 1 6.27 23.34 -12.80
N GLN A 2 7.17 23.80 -11.88
CA GLN A 2 7.78 22.92 -10.88
C GLN A 2 7.18 23.23 -9.51
N ILE A 3 6.75 22.18 -8.80
CA ILE A 3 6.15 22.24 -7.47
C ILE A 3 7.10 21.49 -6.52
N TYR A 4 7.45 22.10 -5.42
CA TYR A 4 8.43 21.55 -4.48
C TYR A 4 7.77 21.02 -3.22
N VAL A 5 8.25 19.86 -2.76
CA VAL A 5 7.81 19.20 -1.53
C VAL A 5 9.03 18.83 -0.69
N ASP A 6 8.96 19.11 0.60
CA ASP A 6 10.00 18.78 1.58
C ASP A 6 9.34 18.44 2.92
N ALA A 7 9.58 17.24 3.44
CA ALA A 7 9.03 16.79 4.72
C ALA A 7 9.44 17.68 5.91
N ALA A 8 10.56 18.41 5.80
CA ALA A 8 11.03 19.35 6.80
C ALA A 8 10.42 20.77 6.66
N ALA A 9 9.59 21.02 5.64
CA ALA A 9 8.99 22.31 5.38
C ALA A 9 8.00 22.73 6.48
N PHE A 10 7.74 24.03 6.56
CA PHE A 10 6.70 24.59 7.41
C PHE A 10 5.30 24.24 6.89
N ARG A 11 4.29 24.20 7.79
CA ARG A 11 2.92 23.75 7.47
C ARG A 11 2.23 24.55 6.37
N ASP A 12 2.55 25.82 6.23
CA ASP A 12 1.91 26.76 5.30
C ASP A 12 2.70 26.98 4.00
N GLY A 13 3.38 25.94 3.51
CA GLY A 13 4.04 25.94 2.22
C GLY A 13 3.04 26.18 1.07
N ASN A 14 3.53 26.70 -0.06
CA ASN A 14 2.73 26.96 -1.26
C ASN A 14 3.26 26.27 -2.51
N GLY A 15 4.24 25.35 -2.33
CA GLY A 15 4.85 24.59 -3.40
C GLY A 15 5.92 25.34 -4.19
N SER A 16 6.29 26.58 -3.84
CA SER A 16 7.46 27.23 -4.41
C SER A 16 8.74 26.65 -3.82
N LYS A 17 9.87 26.91 -4.46
CA LYS A 17 11.18 26.45 -3.98
C LYS A 17 11.53 27.01 -2.61
N GLU A 18 11.14 28.24 -2.33
CA GLU A 18 11.38 28.95 -1.07
C GLU A 18 10.40 28.52 0.03
N ARG A 19 9.21 28.04 -0.37
CA ARG A 19 8.13 27.61 0.53
C ARG A 19 7.52 26.30 0.04
N PRO A 20 8.28 25.19 0.08
CA PRO A 20 7.79 23.90 -0.39
C PRO A 20 6.60 23.41 0.46
N PHE A 21 5.75 22.58 -0.11
CA PHE A 21 4.75 21.84 0.65
C PHE A 21 5.43 20.85 1.57
N ARG A 22 4.82 20.55 2.70
CA ARG A 22 5.30 19.52 3.60
C ARG A 22 4.86 18.11 3.17
N HIS A 23 3.70 18.01 2.53
CA HIS A 23 3.07 16.76 2.11
C HIS A 23 3.00 16.68 0.59
N ILE A 24 3.25 15.48 0.05
CA ILE A 24 3.09 15.20 -1.38
C ILE A 24 1.62 15.36 -1.77
N GLY A 25 0.69 14.98 -0.88
CA GLY A 25 -0.74 15.11 -1.09
C GLY A 25 -1.19 16.55 -1.35
N ASP A 26 -0.53 17.57 -0.78
CA ASP A 26 -0.84 18.97 -1.05
C ASP A 26 -0.46 19.36 -2.48
N ALA A 27 0.68 18.90 -2.96
CA ALA A 27 1.10 19.08 -4.35
C ALA A 27 0.18 18.30 -5.31
N ALA A 28 -0.23 17.08 -4.93
CA ALA A 28 -1.09 16.24 -5.75
C ALA A 28 -2.49 16.85 -6.01
N ARG A 29 -2.98 17.67 -5.08
CA ARG A 29 -4.25 18.38 -5.26
C ARG A 29 -4.19 19.46 -6.33
N ILE A 30 -3.04 20.09 -6.54
CA ILE A 30 -2.91 21.25 -7.44
C ILE A 30 -2.15 20.96 -8.72
N ALA A 31 -1.31 19.94 -8.77
CA ALA A 31 -0.52 19.58 -9.93
C ALA A 31 -1.42 19.35 -11.16
N ARG A 32 -1.01 19.87 -12.32
CA ARG A 32 -1.74 19.81 -13.58
C ARG A 32 -0.87 19.28 -14.71
N ALA A 33 -1.46 19.01 -15.84
CA ALA A 33 -0.76 18.54 -17.03
C ALA A 33 0.46 19.42 -17.36
N GLY A 34 1.62 18.78 -17.47
CA GLY A 34 2.92 19.41 -17.69
C GLY A 34 3.65 19.88 -16.43
N ASP A 35 3.09 19.67 -15.24
CA ASP A 35 3.78 19.99 -14.00
C ASP A 35 4.71 18.86 -13.55
N GLU A 36 5.81 19.24 -12.92
CA GLU A 36 6.71 18.36 -12.19
C GLU A 36 6.64 18.66 -10.70
N VAL A 37 6.28 17.67 -9.90
CA VAL A 37 6.37 17.71 -8.44
C VAL A 37 7.73 17.12 -8.06
N LEU A 38 8.61 17.94 -7.50
CA LEU A 38 9.95 17.55 -7.07
C LEU A 38 9.96 17.36 -5.56
N ILE A 39 10.25 16.14 -5.11
CA ILE A 39 10.14 15.73 -3.72
C ILE A 39 11.54 15.55 -3.13
N ALA A 40 11.85 16.31 -2.09
CA ALA A 40 13.11 16.21 -1.36
C ALA A 40 13.25 14.87 -0.64
N PRO A 41 14.49 14.41 -0.37
CA PRO A 41 14.71 13.24 0.47
C PRO A 41 14.01 13.38 1.83
N GLY A 42 13.37 12.29 2.28
CA GLY A 42 12.64 12.27 3.54
C GLY A 42 11.61 11.14 3.59
N VAL A 43 10.97 11.00 4.75
CA VAL A 43 9.92 9.98 4.96
C VAL A 43 8.56 10.69 4.98
N TYR A 44 7.72 10.30 4.04
CA TYR A 44 6.37 10.82 3.84
C TYR A 44 5.36 9.75 4.27
N ARG A 45 4.80 9.92 5.48
CA ARG A 45 3.81 9.02 6.08
C ARG A 45 2.42 9.46 5.68
N GLU A 46 2.06 9.20 4.44
CA GLU A 46 0.81 9.67 3.86
C GLU A 46 0.27 8.76 2.76
N TYR A 47 -0.99 8.94 2.44
CA TYR A 47 -1.62 8.46 1.22
C TYR A 47 -1.67 9.62 0.22
N VAL A 48 -1.07 9.43 -0.94
CA VAL A 48 -1.06 10.40 -2.02
C VAL A 48 -2.17 10.08 -3.01
N ASP A 49 -3.13 10.99 -3.13
CA ASP A 49 -4.27 10.92 -4.05
C ASP A 49 -4.15 11.99 -5.16
N PRO A 50 -3.61 11.66 -6.34
CA PRO A 50 -3.60 12.58 -7.47
C PRO A 50 -5.01 12.89 -7.94
N LEU A 51 -5.37 14.17 -7.99
CA LEU A 51 -6.72 14.60 -8.38
C LEU A 51 -6.86 14.99 -9.87
N ASN A 52 -5.74 15.24 -10.56
CA ASN A 52 -5.72 15.71 -11.94
C ASN A 52 -4.96 14.73 -12.82
N ALA A 53 -5.38 14.63 -14.08
CA ALA A 53 -4.70 13.86 -15.11
C ALA A 53 -3.72 14.72 -15.91
N GLY A 54 -2.64 14.12 -16.39
CA GLY A 54 -1.83 14.65 -17.46
C GLY A 54 -2.44 14.35 -18.84
N THR A 55 -1.67 14.63 -19.87
CA THR A 55 -1.91 14.18 -21.25
C THR A 55 -0.69 13.39 -21.74
N GLU A 56 -0.81 12.75 -22.89
CA GLU A 56 0.30 11.99 -23.47
C GLU A 56 1.54 12.87 -23.69
N GLU A 57 1.33 14.11 -24.15
CA GLU A 57 2.37 15.10 -24.42
C GLU A 57 2.79 15.89 -23.18
N ASN A 58 1.88 16.06 -22.21
CA ASN A 58 2.10 16.87 -21.01
C ASN A 58 1.72 16.06 -19.76
N ARG A 59 2.60 15.17 -19.36
CA ARG A 59 2.42 14.30 -18.18
C ARG A 59 2.52 15.11 -16.89
N ILE A 60 1.89 14.62 -15.82
CA ILE A 60 2.22 15.08 -14.47
C ILE A 60 3.32 14.14 -13.94
N THR A 61 4.44 14.71 -13.53
CA THR A 61 5.58 13.91 -13.04
C THR A 61 5.77 14.13 -11.55
N TYR A 62 5.74 13.08 -10.77
CA TYR A 62 6.17 13.06 -9.37
C TYR A 62 7.55 12.41 -9.34
N ARG A 63 8.55 13.14 -8.85
CA ARG A 63 9.92 12.66 -8.89
C ARG A 63 10.65 12.93 -7.56
N SER A 64 11.29 11.91 -7.03
CA SER A 64 12.26 12.10 -5.95
C SER A 64 13.45 12.93 -6.45
N ALA A 65 13.84 13.95 -5.71
CA ALA A 65 14.98 14.81 -6.08
C ALA A 65 16.30 14.05 -6.09
N GLU A 66 16.43 13.04 -5.24
CA GLU A 66 17.55 12.10 -5.20
C GLU A 66 17.01 10.67 -5.43
N PRO A 67 17.71 9.83 -6.18
CA PRO A 67 17.27 8.45 -6.42
C PRO A 67 17.00 7.72 -5.11
N LEU A 68 15.76 7.22 -4.95
CA LEU A 68 15.29 6.51 -3.76
C LEU A 68 15.39 7.31 -2.43
N GLY A 69 15.62 8.63 -2.50
CA GLY A 69 15.75 9.49 -1.33
C GLY A 69 14.42 9.83 -0.67
N ALA A 70 13.34 9.93 -1.43
CA ALA A 70 11.99 10.13 -0.91
C ALA A 70 11.29 8.79 -0.68
N VAL A 71 10.82 8.57 0.54
CA VAL A 71 10.12 7.35 0.97
C VAL A 71 8.66 7.67 1.22
N ILE A 72 7.74 7.06 0.48
CA ILE A 72 6.30 7.11 0.76
C ILE A 72 5.92 5.83 1.49
N THR A 73 5.39 5.95 2.71
CA THR A 73 5.09 4.77 3.53
C THR A 73 3.66 4.75 4.05
N GLY A 74 3.07 3.55 4.01
CA GLY A 74 1.78 3.26 4.62
C GLY A 74 1.85 3.04 6.13
N ALA A 75 3.04 3.09 6.72
CA ALA A 75 3.25 2.79 8.13
C ALA A 75 3.48 4.04 8.99
N GLU A 76 3.21 3.88 10.29
CA GLU A 76 3.61 4.84 11.35
C GLU A 76 4.67 4.20 12.25
N GLU A 77 5.60 5.01 12.72
CA GLU A 77 6.54 4.61 13.75
C GLU A 77 5.84 4.63 15.11
N VAL A 78 5.98 3.55 15.86
CA VAL A 78 5.33 3.37 17.16
C VAL A 78 6.39 3.27 18.25
N LYS A 79 6.27 4.13 19.23
CA LYS A 79 7.01 4.10 20.49
C LYS A 79 6.03 3.79 21.63
N ASN A 80 6.49 3.84 22.86
CA ASN A 80 5.68 3.55 24.05
C ASN A 80 5.21 2.08 24.13
N TRP A 81 6.09 1.18 23.71
CA TRP A 81 5.92 -0.23 23.97
C TRP A 81 6.20 -0.52 25.44
N GLU A 82 5.33 -1.30 26.07
CA GLU A 82 5.46 -1.73 27.47
C GLU A 82 5.83 -3.22 27.52
N PRO A 83 6.74 -3.64 28.43
CA PRO A 83 7.00 -5.06 28.63
C PRO A 83 5.71 -5.78 29.04
N TYR A 84 5.46 -6.95 28.42
CA TYR A 84 4.28 -7.76 28.75
C TYR A 84 4.70 -9.05 29.45
N GLU A 85 5.22 -10.02 28.74
CA GLU A 85 5.69 -11.29 29.28
C GLU A 85 6.83 -11.86 28.43
N GLY A 86 7.91 -12.31 29.04
CA GLY A 86 9.08 -12.86 28.34
C GLY A 86 9.68 -11.86 27.36
N ASN A 87 9.72 -12.21 26.09
CA ASN A 87 10.21 -11.36 25.01
C ASN A 87 9.10 -10.54 24.32
N VAL A 88 7.86 -10.63 24.82
CA VAL A 88 6.70 -9.94 24.22
C VAL A 88 6.50 -8.59 24.90
N TRP A 89 6.28 -7.61 24.08
CA TRP A 89 5.90 -6.25 24.43
C TRP A 89 4.51 -5.95 23.90
N VAL A 90 3.81 -5.01 24.53
CA VAL A 90 2.47 -4.58 24.15
C VAL A 90 2.44 -3.09 23.87
N CYS A 91 1.66 -2.70 22.85
CA CYS A 91 1.37 -1.32 22.55
C CYS A 91 -0.14 -1.15 22.32
N ARG A 92 -0.71 -0.08 22.86
CA ARG A 92 -2.13 0.29 22.71
C ARG A 92 -2.27 1.47 21.78
N ILE A 93 -3.04 1.31 20.71
CA ILE A 93 -3.23 2.29 19.66
C ILE A 93 -4.72 2.67 19.59
N GLY A 94 -5.02 3.92 19.82
CA GLY A 94 -6.40 4.42 19.65
C GLY A 94 -6.87 4.23 18.20
N ASN A 95 -8.06 3.64 18.01
CA ASN A 95 -8.60 3.31 16.68
C ASN A 95 -8.78 4.54 15.77
N GLY A 96 -8.79 5.74 16.32
CA GLY A 96 -8.76 6.99 15.54
C GLY A 96 -7.57 7.14 14.59
N LEU A 97 -6.44 6.47 14.86
CA LEU A 97 -5.27 6.45 13.97
C LEU A 97 -5.61 5.81 12.61
N PHE A 98 -6.48 4.81 12.61
CA PHE A 98 -6.82 4.02 11.42
C PHE A 98 -7.98 4.63 10.61
N GLY A 99 -8.69 5.63 11.16
CA GLY A 99 -9.86 6.20 10.50
C GLY A 99 -10.95 5.15 10.23
N SER A 100 -11.36 5.04 8.97
CA SER A 100 -12.39 4.07 8.55
C SER A 100 -11.83 2.68 8.18
N TYR A 101 -10.50 2.51 8.19
CA TYR A 101 -9.86 1.27 7.79
C TYR A 101 -8.82 0.85 8.83
N ASN A 102 -9.20 -0.12 9.68
CA ASN A 102 -8.27 -0.68 10.65
C ASN A 102 -7.68 -2.00 10.12
N PRO A 103 -6.38 -2.03 9.78
CA PRO A 103 -5.71 -3.21 9.26
C PRO A 103 -5.71 -4.41 10.22
N TYR A 104 -5.80 -4.17 11.52
CA TYR A 104 -5.75 -5.20 12.57
C TYR A 104 -7.10 -5.83 12.87
N THR A 105 -8.17 -5.35 12.22
CA THR A 105 -9.52 -5.95 12.23
C THR A 105 -10.00 -6.34 10.84
N THR A 106 -9.24 -5.97 9.81
CA THR A 106 -9.56 -6.29 8.42
C THR A 106 -8.80 -7.54 8.00
N TYR A 107 -9.54 -8.59 7.63
CA TYR A 107 -8.94 -9.84 7.17
C TYR A 107 -8.52 -9.78 5.70
N VAL A 108 -7.41 -10.44 5.41
CA VAL A 108 -7.04 -10.80 4.03
C VAL A 108 -8.04 -11.84 3.56
N TYR A 109 -8.81 -11.50 2.54
CA TYR A 109 -9.90 -12.34 2.06
C TYR A 109 -10.12 -12.15 0.56
N GLY A 110 -10.31 -13.23 -0.15
CA GLY A 110 -10.61 -13.18 -1.57
C GLY A 110 -10.49 -14.53 -2.26
N ASP A 111 -10.83 -14.55 -3.55
CA ASP A 111 -10.73 -15.72 -4.39
C ASP A 111 -9.26 -16.17 -4.52
N TRP A 112 -9.04 -17.50 -4.46
CA TRP A 112 -7.72 -18.15 -4.49
C TRP A 112 -6.82 -17.88 -3.28
N TYR A 113 -7.37 -17.35 -2.20
CA TYR A 113 -6.65 -17.21 -0.94
C TYR A 113 -6.90 -18.44 -0.05
N PHE A 114 -5.86 -19.22 0.21
CA PHE A 114 -5.90 -20.44 1.02
C PHE A 114 -4.83 -20.41 2.11
N ALA A 115 -5.07 -19.70 3.17
CA ALA A 115 -4.11 -19.59 4.27
C ALA A 115 -4.30 -20.64 5.38
N GLY A 116 -5.33 -21.46 5.32
CA GLY A 116 -5.68 -22.39 6.40
C GLY A 116 -6.21 -21.72 7.67
N ARG A 117 -5.98 -20.42 7.83
CA ARG A 117 -6.46 -19.59 8.92
C ARG A 117 -6.63 -18.14 8.47
N SER A 118 -7.42 -17.37 9.21
CA SER A 118 -7.57 -15.94 8.95
C SER A 118 -6.27 -15.18 9.19
N LYS A 119 -5.97 -14.24 8.34
CA LYS A 119 -4.85 -13.29 8.42
C LYS A 119 -5.37 -11.89 8.31
N HIS A 120 -4.79 -10.96 9.06
CA HIS A 120 -5.14 -9.55 8.96
C HIS A 120 -4.31 -8.84 7.89
N THR A 121 -4.81 -7.70 7.41
CA THR A 121 -4.03 -6.80 6.55
C THR A 121 -3.01 -5.99 7.34
N GLY A 122 -3.05 -6.07 8.66
CA GLY A 122 -2.07 -5.52 9.60
C GLY A 122 -0.70 -6.15 9.46
N ALA A 123 0.33 -5.41 9.84
CA ALA A 123 1.72 -5.88 9.95
C ALA A 123 2.51 -5.03 10.95
N VAL A 124 3.45 -5.66 11.63
CA VAL A 124 4.44 -5.01 12.50
C VAL A 124 5.81 -5.19 11.86
N TYR A 125 6.61 -4.14 11.87
CA TYR A 125 7.95 -4.14 11.29
C TYR A 125 8.98 -3.79 12.37
N LEU A 126 10.06 -4.54 12.42
CA LEU A 126 11.24 -4.27 13.24
C LEU A 126 12.44 -4.03 12.33
N ASN A 127 12.98 -2.80 12.32
CA ASN A 127 14.11 -2.43 11.47
C ASN A 127 13.87 -2.81 10.00
N ASP A 128 12.72 -2.42 9.48
CA ASP A 128 12.22 -2.65 8.11
C ASP A 128 11.89 -4.11 7.76
N LYS A 129 12.01 -5.06 8.70
CA LYS A 129 11.61 -6.45 8.50
C LYS A 129 10.23 -6.70 9.09
N MET A 130 9.34 -7.30 8.29
CA MET A 130 8.00 -7.68 8.72
C MET A 130 8.06 -8.87 9.69
N LEU A 131 7.34 -8.78 10.80
CA LEU A 131 7.14 -9.86 11.74
C LEU A 131 6.04 -10.81 11.26
N TYR A 132 6.08 -12.05 11.71
CA TYR A 132 5.07 -13.06 11.41
C TYR A 132 3.82 -12.88 12.29
N GLU A 133 2.65 -12.90 11.71
CA GLU A 133 1.39 -12.88 12.45
C GLU A 133 1.16 -14.19 13.18
N ALA A 134 1.00 -14.15 14.49
CA ALA A 134 0.62 -15.29 15.31
C ALA A 134 -0.90 -15.50 15.29
N GLU A 135 -1.36 -16.72 15.49
CA GLU A 135 -2.78 -17.06 15.54
C GLU A 135 -3.43 -16.82 16.90
N SER A 136 -2.59 -16.63 17.92
CA SER A 136 -3.03 -16.32 19.28
C SER A 136 -1.91 -15.62 20.04
N LEU A 137 -2.28 -14.99 21.16
CA LEU A 137 -1.30 -14.41 22.09
C LEU A 137 -0.33 -15.49 22.63
N GLU A 138 -0.82 -16.69 22.92
CA GLU A 138 0.02 -17.82 23.35
C GLU A 138 1.09 -18.18 22.32
N ALA A 139 0.71 -18.24 21.02
CA ALA A 139 1.65 -18.50 19.93
C ALA A 139 2.67 -17.36 19.75
N CYS A 140 2.27 -16.11 20.02
CA CYS A 140 3.16 -14.96 20.02
C CYS A 140 4.16 -15.05 21.18
N LEU A 141 3.72 -15.40 22.38
CA LEU A 141 4.57 -15.60 23.56
C LEU A 141 5.61 -16.70 23.36
N LYS A 142 5.20 -17.85 22.83
CA LYS A 142 6.10 -18.96 22.56
C LYS A 142 7.19 -18.63 21.56
N GLY A 143 6.87 -17.85 20.51
CA GLY A 143 7.84 -17.50 19.48
C GLY A 143 8.49 -18.71 18.80
N GLU A 144 7.73 -19.80 18.59
CA GLU A 144 8.24 -21.03 18.00
C GLU A 144 8.65 -20.81 16.53
N VAL A 145 9.72 -21.46 16.10
CA VAL A 145 10.18 -21.46 14.72
C VAL A 145 9.13 -22.11 13.82
N TRP A 146 8.89 -21.50 12.68
CA TRP A 146 8.10 -22.11 11.61
C TRP A 146 9.04 -22.64 10.52
N GLU A 147 9.35 -23.94 10.62
CA GLU A 147 10.31 -24.62 9.76
C GLU A 147 9.97 -24.56 8.25
N CYS A 148 8.68 -24.40 7.91
CA CYS A 148 8.22 -24.27 6.53
C CYS A 148 8.30 -22.84 5.99
N SER A 149 8.80 -21.89 6.75
CA SER A 149 9.02 -20.52 6.28
C SER A 149 10.20 -20.46 5.30
N TRP A 150 10.20 -19.47 4.43
CA TRP A 150 11.36 -19.11 3.61
C TRP A 150 12.52 -18.57 4.47
N GLU A 151 12.23 -18.00 5.63
CA GLU A 151 13.18 -17.49 6.62
C GLU A 151 12.81 -18.03 8.01
N PRO A 152 13.09 -19.32 8.31
CA PRO A 152 12.68 -19.95 9.57
C PRO A 152 13.19 -19.21 10.81
N GLU A 153 14.44 -18.72 10.77
CA GLU A 153 15.05 -18.01 11.90
C GLU A 153 14.35 -16.66 12.19
N ALA A 154 13.76 -16.02 11.17
CA ALA A 154 13.00 -14.80 11.34
C ALA A 154 11.57 -15.06 11.84
N SER A 155 11.07 -16.28 11.70
CA SER A 155 9.70 -16.64 12.06
C SER A 155 9.42 -16.65 13.58
N VAL A 156 10.45 -16.56 14.42
CA VAL A 156 10.32 -16.39 15.87
C VAL A 156 9.84 -14.98 16.26
N TYR A 157 10.10 -13.99 15.42
CA TYR A 157 9.57 -12.64 15.60
C TYR A 157 8.10 -12.61 15.19
N LYS A 158 7.22 -12.57 16.16
CA LYS A 158 5.77 -12.70 15.95
C LYS A 158 5.03 -11.50 16.50
N TRP A 159 3.86 -11.24 15.92
CA TRP A 159 2.92 -10.29 16.48
C TRP A 159 1.50 -10.89 16.53
N TYR A 160 0.69 -10.37 17.42
CA TYR A 160 -0.73 -10.68 17.57
C TYR A 160 -1.47 -9.38 17.93
N ALA A 161 -2.71 -9.24 17.52
CA ALA A 161 -3.50 -8.08 17.88
C ALA A 161 -4.93 -8.49 18.27
N GLU A 162 -5.52 -7.68 19.14
CA GLU A 162 -6.92 -7.79 19.54
C GLU A 162 -7.53 -6.40 19.72
N GLN A 163 -8.85 -6.33 19.84
CA GLN A 163 -9.57 -5.09 20.10
C GLN A 163 -9.95 -5.01 21.57
N ASP A 164 -9.72 -3.86 22.19
CA ASP A 164 -10.17 -3.54 23.54
C ASP A 164 -10.88 -2.17 23.52
N GLY A 165 -12.20 -2.20 23.38
CA GLY A 165 -12.99 -0.98 23.20
C GLY A 165 -12.57 -0.19 21.96
N ASP A 166 -12.14 1.06 22.17
CA ASP A 166 -11.70 1.95 21.09
C ASP A 166 -10.19 1.85 20.79
N GLU A 167 -9.54 0.81 21.28
CA GLU A 167 -8.11 0.59 21.08
C GLU A 167 -7.83 -0.71 20.33
N THR A 168 -6.81 -0.69 19.49
CA THR A 168 -6.13 -1.87 18.96
C THR A 168 -4.93 -2.16 19.86
N VAL A 169 -4.91 -3.34 20.47
CA VAL A 169 -3.83 -3.80 21.34
C VAL A 169 -2.94 -4.73 20.53
N ILE A 170 -1.69 -4.34 20.34
CA ILE A 170 -0.71 -5.09 19.56
C ILE A 170 0.34 -5.68 20.49
N TYR A 171 0.49 -6.99 20.46
CA TYR A 171 1.55 -7.72 21.14
C TYR A 171 2.61 -8.12 20.12
N ALA A 172 3.89 -7.94 20.44
CA ALA A 172 4.95 -8.35 19.53
C ALA A 172 6.16 -8.93 20.30
N ASN A 173 6.64 -10.05 19.80
CA ASN A 173 7.80 -10.75 20.33
C ASN A 173 9.05 -10.26 19.62
N PHE A 174 9.84 -9.45 20.31
CA PHE A 174 11.05 -8.82 19.77
C PHE A 174 12.33 -9.59 20.08
N GLN A 175 12.23 -10.81 20.61
CA GLN A 175 13.36 -11.70 20.84
C GLN A 175 14.48 -11.03 21.68
N GLY A 176 14.08 -10.35 22.76
CA GLY A 176 15.01 -9.71 23.70
C GLY A 176 15.44 -8.29 23.32
N LYS A 177 15.02 -7.76 22.17
CA LYS A 177 15.29 -6.37 21.80
C LYS A 177 14.29 -5.44 22.51
N ASN A 178 14.76 -4.21 22.83
CA ASN A 178 13.89 -3.16 23.34
C ASN A 178 13.27 -2.38 22.17
N PRO A 179 11.96 -2.51 21.89
CA PRO A 179 11.32 -1.86 20.74
C PRO A 179 11.35 -0.33 20.82
N ASN A 180 11.51 0.25 21.99
CA ASN A 180 11.60 1.70 22.14
C ASN A 180 12.97 2.26 21.71
N GLU A 181 13.98 1.42 21.60
CA GLU A 181 15.33 1.75 21.11
C GLU A 181 15.52 1.39 19.64
N GLU A 182 14.62 0.57 19.09
CA GLU A 182 14.64 0.13 17.71
C GLU A 182 13.65 0.92 16.86
N LYS A 183 13.75 0.80 15.52
CA LYS A 183 12.74 1.32 14.60
C LYS A 183 11.59 0.30 14.50
N VAL A 184 10.50 0.55 15.22
CA VAL A 184 9.29 -0.28 15.12
C VAL A 184 8.19 0.50 14.44
N GLU A 185 7.61 -0.09 13.40
CA GLU A 185 6.53 0.52 12.61
C GLU A 185 5.35 -0.43 12.49
N ILE A 186 4.17 0.15 12.33
CA ILE A 186 2.92 -0.58 12.04
C ILE A 186 2.30 -0.01 10.78
N ASN A 187 1.76 -0.85 9.89
CA ASN A 187 1.04 -0.32 8.74
C ASN A 187 -0.35 0.19 9.17
N VAL A 188 -0.73 1.33 8.64
CA VAL A 188 -2.00 2.00 8.99
C VAL A 188 -2.78 2.41 7.74
N ARG A 189 -2.11 2.55 6.59
CA ARG A 189 -2.73 3.00 5.34
C ARG A 189 -2.86 1.85 4.37
N ARG A 190 -3.99 1.80 3.71
CA ARG A 190 -4.29 0.81 2.69
C ARG A 190 -3.43 0.96 1.44
N GLU A 191 -3.13 2.20 1.08
CA GLU A 191 -2.42 2.59 -0.13
C GLU A 191 -1.38 3.67 0.17
N CYS A 192 -0.36 3.79 -0.68
CA CYS A 192 0.62 4.86 -0.60
C CYS A 192 0.42 5.91 -1.70
N PHE A 193 0.21 5.47 -2.97
CA PHE A 193 0.09 6.37 -4.10
C PHE A 193 -0.91 5.82 -5.12
N MET A 194 -2.16 6.25 -5.02
CA MET A 194 -3.22 5.75 -5.89
C MET A 194 -4.34 6.78 -6.00
N PRO A 195 -4.82 7.12 -7.20
CA PRO A 195 -5.96 8.02 -7.33
C PRO A 195 -7.22 7.40 -6.73
N SER A 196 -7.98 8.18 -5.95
CA SER A 196 -9.30 7.78 -5.46
C SER A 196 -10.35 7.72 -6.60
N LYS A 197 -10.07 8.39 -7.72
CA LYS A 197 -10.94 8.44 -8.90
C LYS A 197 -10.33 7.71 -10.08
N THR A 198 -11.19 7.10 -10.90
CA THR A 198 -10.79 6.54 -12.20
C THR A 198 -10.46 7.64 -13.21
N GLY A 199 -9.71 7.29 -14.26
CA GLY A 199 -9.43 8.22 -15.37
C GLY A 199 -8.31 9.23 -15.10
N ILE A 200 -7.64 9.18 -13.96
CA ILE A 200 -6.49 10.04 -13.65
C ILE A 200 -5.23 9.45 -14.32
N GLY A 201 -5.12 9.70 -15.63
CA GLY A 201 -4.09 9.12 -16.48
C GLY A 201 -2.86 9.99 -16.68
N TYR A 202 -1.87 9.44 -17.41
CA TYR A 202 -0.65 10.12 -17.85
C TYR A 202 0.16 10.73 -16.70
N ILE A 203 0.29 9.96 -15.63
CA ILE A 203 1.14 10.27 -14.48
C ILE A 203 2.44 9.49 -14.59
N THR A 204 3.54 10.13 -14.22
CA THR A 204 4.85 9.50 -14.05
C THR A 204 5.24 9.55 -12.58
N VAL A 205 5.61 8.41 -12.00
CA VAL A 205 6.15 8.29 -10.64
C VAL A 205 7.56 7.73 -10.75
N SER A 206 8.56 8.48 -10.29
CA SER A 206 9.97 8.17 -10.55
C SER A 206 10.88 8.36 -9.34
N GLY A 207 11.69 7.37 -9.05
CA GLY A 207 12.79 7.45 -8.10
C GLY A 207 12.41 7.35 -6.63
N PHE A 208 11.26 6.80 -6.28
CA PHE A 208 10.78 6.66 -4.90
C PHE A 208 11.08 5.28 -4.30
N ARG A 209 11.16 5.25 -2.96
CA ARG A 209 10.85 4.07 -2.18
C ARG A 209 9.38 4.16 -1.76
N ILE A 210 8.60 3.11 -2.01
CA ILE A 210 7.18 3.02 -1.66
C ILE A 210 6.99 1.73 -0.87
N GLU A 211 6.51 1.84 0.39
CA GLU A 211 6.61 0.70 1.29
C GLU A 211 5.49 0.61 2.34
N LYS A 212 5.30 -0.61 2.87
CA LYS A 212 4.55 -0.91 4.11
C LYS A 212 3.08 -0.51 4.08
N ALA A 213 2.39 -0.76 2.95
CA ALA A 213 0.96 -0.55 2.89
C ALA A 213 0.15 -1.79 3.33
N ALA A 214 -0.99 -1.54 3.96
CA ALA A 214 -1.95 -2.54 4.41
C ALA A 214 -2.95 -2.88 3.29
N THR A 215 -2.45 -3.22 2.09
CA THR A 215 -3.29 -3.51 0.94
C THR A 215 -4.19 -4.72 1.18
N THR A 216 -5.39 -4.70 0.60
CA THR A 216 -6.30 -5.83 0.62
C THR A 216 -5.93 -6.86 -0.44
N TRP A 217 -6.49 -8.06 -0.35
CA TRP A 217 -6.34 -9.07 -1.40
C TRP A 217 -6.93 -8.56 -2.72
N ALA A 218 -6.16 -8.69 -3.80
CA ALA A 218 -6.57 -8.31 -5.14
C ALA A 218 -7.12 -9.53 -5.90
N PRO A 219 -8.42 -9.79 -5.87
CA PRO A 219 -9.00 -10.94 -6.56
C PRO A 219 -8.99 -10.74 -8.08
N PRO A 220 -8.91 -11.83 -8.88
CA PRO A 220 -8.75 -11.73 -10.32
C PRO A 220 -9.82 -10.92 -11.06
N ALA A 221 -11.03 -10.89 -10.54
CA ALA A 221 -12.20 -10.42 -11.29
C ALA A 221 -12.89 -9.20 -10.65
N ALA A 222 -12.42 -8.73 -9.51
CA ALA A 222 -13.01 -7.60 -8.79
C ALA A 222 -12.03 -6.46 -8.62
N TYR A 223 -12.34 -5.53 -7.77
CA TYR A 223 -11.45 -4.43 -7.42
C TYR A 223 -10.08 -4.96 -6.96
N GLN A 224 -9.05 -4.45 -7.56
CA GLN A 224 -7.67 -4.85 -7.28
C GLN A 224 -6.91 -3.67 -6.71
N ASP A 225 -6.68 -3.77 -5.42
CA ASP A 225 -5.91 -2.81 -4.66
C ASP A 225 -4.41 -3.03 -4.83
N GLY A 226 -3.64 -1.97 -4.67
CA GLY A 226 -2.20 -2.02 -4.68
C GLY A 226 -1.62 -0.89 -3.87
N MET A 227 -0.38 -1.02 -3.44
CA MET A 227 0.31 0.04 -2.74
C MET A 227 0.47 1.28 -3.62
N ILE A 228 0.68 1.06 -4.92
CA ILE A 228 0.65 2.09 -5.97
C ILE A 228 -0.08 1.56 -7.20
N GLY A 229 -0.78 2.43 -7.92
CA GLY A 229 -1.40 2.04 -9.19
C GLY A 229 -2.24 3.13 -9.85
N PRO A 230 -2.60 2.91 -11.12
CA PRO A 230 -3.32 3.89 -11.94
C PRO A 230 -4.83 3.97 -11.69
N HIS A 231 -5.42 3.06 -10.95
CA HIS A 231 -6.85 2.98 -10.67
C HIS A 231 -7.74 3.20 -11.90
N TRP A 232 -7.67 2.28 -12.90
CA TRP A 232 -8.51 2.34 -14.08
C TRP A 232 -8.32 3.63 -14.89
N SER A 233 -7.09 3.86 -15.33
CA SER A 233 -6.73 5.00 -16.17
C SER A 233 -5.77 4.61 -17.29
N LYS A 234 -5.16 5.56 -17.96
CA LYS A 234 -4.29 5.32 -19.09
C LYS A 234 -2.92 5.93 -18.92
N GLY A 235 -1.91 5.26 -19.47
CA GLY A 235 -0.61 5.82 -19.76
C GLY A 235 0.25 6.19 -18.56
N TRP A 236 0.14 5.48 -17.42
CA TRP A 236 1.05 5.69 -16.30
C TRP A 236 2.46 5.18 -16.62
N ILE A 237 3.46 5.85 -16.03
CA ILE A 237 4.84 5.39 -15.98
C ILE A 237 5.26 5.29 -14.52
N ILE A 238 5.71 4.12 -14.10
CA ILE A 238 6.32 3.88 -12.79
C ILE A 238 7.74 3.41 -13.06
N GLU A 239 8.74 4.18 -12.64
CA GLU A 239 10.12 3.92 -13.00
C GLU A 239 11.11 4.27 -11.90
N ASP A 240 12.25 3.56 -11.91
CA ASP A 240 13.37 3.80 -11.00
C ASP A 240 12.97 3.75 -9.52
N CYS A 241 11.92 2.97 -9.18
CA CYS A 241 11.35 2.87 -7.84
C CYS A 241 11.74 1.56 -7.15
N GLU A 242 11.82 1.62 -5.82
CA GLU A 242 11.80 0.44 -4.95
C GLU A 242 10.42 0.33 -4.31
N ILE A 243 9.75 -0.82 -4.49
CA ILE A 243 8.39 -1.06 -4.02
C ILE A 243 8.40 -2.32 -3.16
N SER A 244 8.14 -2.20 -1.86
CA SER A 244 8.35 -3.30 -0.95
C SER A 244 7.38 -3.35 0.24
N ASN A 245 7.28 -4.53 0.86
CA ASN A 245 6.51 -4.73 2.09
C ASN A 245 5.01 -4.37 1.95
N SER A 246 4.42 -4.63 0.78
CA SER A 246 2.97 -4.57 0.64
C SER A 246 2.32 -5.80 1.25
N LYS A 247 1.24 -5.62 2.01
CA LYS A 247 0.52 -6.77 2.60
C LYS A 247 -0.06 -7.71 1.54
N CYS A 248 -0.47 -7.18 0.40
CA CYS A 248 -0.91 -7.98 -0.73
C CYS A 248 -0.16 -7.55 -1.99
N ALA A 249 -0.71 -6.68 -2.80
CA ALA A 249 -0.13 -6.28 -4.08
C ALA A 249 0.78 -5.06 -3.98
N GLY A 250 1.95 -5.11 -4.60
CA GLY A 250 2.83 -3.95 -4.74
C GLY A 250 2.23 -2.93 -5.70
N ILE A 251 2.16 -3.25 -6.98
CA ILE A 251 1.54 -2.42 -8.03
C ILE A 251 0.24 -3.07 -8.47
N SER A 252 -0.84 -2.31 -8.52
CA SER A 252 -2.09 -2.75 -9.14
C SER A 252 -2.41 -1.96 -10.40
N LEU A 253 -2.63 -2.69 -11.49
CA LEU A 253 -3.14 -2.18 -12.77
C LEU A 253 -4.60 -2.58 -13.00
N GLY A 254 -5.27 -3.06 -11.95
CA GLY A 254 -6.60 -3.61 -11.98
C GLY A 254 -7.71 -2.57 -12.21
N LYS A 255 -8.94 -3.06 -12.19
CA LYS A 255 -10.12 -2.23 -12.45
C LYS A 255 -10.51 -1.37 -11.23
N TYR A 256 -11.37 -0.38 -11.48
CA TYR A 256 -12.03 0.42 -10.44
C TYR A 256 -12.91 -0.44 -9.50
N LEU A 257 -13.17 0.09 -8.32
CA LEU A 257 -14.15 -0.49 -7.40
C LEU A 257 -15.56 -0.38 -7.98
N ASP A 258 -16.24 -1.50 -8.11
CA ASP A 258 -17.65 -1.59 -8.51
C ASP A 258 -18.50 -2.03 -7.31
N PRO A 259 -19.17 -1.10 -6.62
CA PRO A 259 -19.90 -1.41 -5.39
C PRO A 259 -21.07 -2.40 -5.61
N ASP A 260 -21.57 -2.51 -6.83
CA ASP A 260 -22.66 -3.43 -7.16
C ASP A 260 -22.18 -4.86 -7.46
N ASN A 261 -20.89 -5.05 -7.70
CA ASN A 261 -20.35 -6.36 -8.10
C ASN A 261 -19.14 -6.82 -7.29
N ASP A 262 -18.35 -5.93 -6.72
CA ASP A 262 -17.10 -6.27 -6.06
C ASP A 262 -17.31 -6.66 -4.60
N HIS A 263 -17.78 -7.89 -4.37
CA HIS A 263 -18.12 -8.40 -3.05
C HIS A 263 -17.03 -9.25 -2.39
N TYR A 264 -15.84 -9.35 -2.98
CA TYR A 264 -14.74 -10.16 -2.42
C TYR A 264 -14.16 -9.62 -1.11
N PHE A 265 -14.48 -8.38 -0.76
CA PHE A 265 -14.06 -7.78 0.50
C PHE A 265 -15.06 -7.99 1.63
N THR A 266 -16.11 -8.77 1.38
CA THR A 266 -17.11 -9.16 2.37
C THR A 266 -17.17 -10.68 2.49
N TYR A 267 -17.56 -11.19 3.66
CA TYR A 267 -17.73 -12.62 3.88
C TYR A 267 -19.01 -13.21 3.24
N LYS A 268 -19.81 -12.37 2.59
CA LYS A 268 -21.07 -12.79 1.98
C LYS A 268 -20.97 -12.72 0.47
N HIS A 269 -20.71 -13.87 -0.15
CA HIS A 269 -20.77 -14.00 -1.60
C HIS A 269 -22.15 -14.49 -2.00
N VAL A 270 -22.75 -13.81 -2.96
CA VAL A 270 -24.02 -14.22 -3.58
C VAL A 270 -23.82 -14.85 -4.95
N LYS A 271 -22.60 -14.82 -5.49
CA LYS A 271 -22.25 -15.35 -6.81
C LYS A 271 -20.99 -16.21 -6.73
N SER A 272 -20.84 -17.15 -7.67
CA SER A 272 -19.58 -17.87 -7.83
C SER A 272 -18.48 -16.95 -8.36
N PRO A 273 -17.18 -17.24 -8.09
CA PRO A 273 -16.06 -16.47 -8.62
C PRO A 273 -16.10 -16.32 -10.16
N THR A 274 -16.42 -17.39 -10.88
CA THR A 274 -16.54 -17.35 -12.35
C THR A 274 -17.68 -16.42 -12.82
N GLN A 275 -18.79 -16.37 -12.10
CA GLN A 275 -19.89 -15.46 -12.42
C GLN A 275 -19.49 -14.01 -12.15
N MET A 276 -18.83 -13.76 -11.04
CA MET A 276 -18.33 -12.41 -10.72
C MET A 276 -17.31 -11.94 -11.76
N GLU A 277 -16.45 -12.82 -12.25
CA GLU A 277 -15.51 -12.50 -13.33
C GLU A 277 -16.23 -12.10 -14.62
N ARG A 278 -17.23 -12.84 -15.04
CA ARG A 278 -18.02 -12.49 -16.23
C ARG A 278 -18.75 -11.16 -16.08
N ASP A 279 -19.37 -10.96 -14.92
CA ASP A 279 -20.07 -9.70 -14.64
C ASP A 279 -19.09 -8.54 -14.61
N ALA A 280 -17.89 -8.70 -14.03
CA ALA A 280 -16.85 -7.69 -14.00
C ALA A 280 -16.37 -7.32 -15.43
N VAL A 281 -16.20 -8.30 -16.32
CA VAL A 281 -15.84 -8.04 -17.73
C VAL A 281 -16.96 -7.27 -18.44
N CYS A 282 -18.22 -7.69 -18.30
CA CYS A 282 -19.36 -7.00 -18.91
C CYS A 282 -19.50 -5.56 -18.41
N ARG A 283 -19.42 -5.35 -17.09
CA ARG A 283 -19.48 -4.02 -16.49
C ARG A 283 -18.28 -3.17 -16.88
N GLY A 284 -17.08 -3.72 -16.91
CA GLY A 284 -15.90 -3.03 -17.38
C GLY A 284 -16.04 -2.52 -18.82
N GLN A 285 -16.60 -3.33 -19.72
CA GLN A 285 -16.90 -2.92 -21.09
C GLN A 285 -17.97 -1.83 -21.13
N TYR A 286 -19.04 -1.97 -20.35
CA TYR A 286 -20.09 -0.96 -20.26
C TYR A 286 -19.56 0.38 -19.73
N HIS A 287 -18.67 0.36 -18.75
CA HIS A 287 -18.04 1.56 -18.20
C HIS A 287 -16.83 2.06 -18.99
N GLY A 288 -16.58 1.50 -20.17
CA GLY A 288 -15.56 1.97 -21.09
C GLY A 288 -14.18 1.37 -20.90
N TRP A 289 -14.11 0.06 -20.66
CA TRP A 289 -12.86 -0.70 -20.76
C TRP A 289 -12.41 -0.78 -22.22
N LEU A 290 -11.93 0.35 -22.70
CA LEU A 290 -11.50 0.58 -24.07
C LEU A 290 -10.03 0.98 -24.09
N LYS A 291 -9.33 0.59 -25.13
CA LYS A 291 -7.92 0.91 -25.36
C LYS A 291 -7.62 2.42 -25.28
N GLU A 292 -8.59 3.24 -25.65
CA GLU A 292 -8.49 4.69 -25.63
C GLU A 292 -8.51 5.27 -24.21
N LYS A 293 -9.09 4.55 -23.25
CA LYS A 293 -9.34 5.04 -21.89
C LYS A 293 -8.49 4.35 -20.81
N VAL A 294 -8.08 3.11 -21.03
CA VAL A 294 -7.43 2.26 -20.00
C VAL A 294 -6.20 1.58 -20.58
N GLY A 295 -5.18 1.43 -19.74
CA GLY A 295 -3.97 0.66 -20.06
C GLY A 295 -2.83 1.50 -20.61
N SER A 296 -1.96 0.88 -21.41
CA SER A 296 -0.71 1.48 -21.93
C SER A 296 0.22 1.99 -20.81
N HIS A 297 0.26 1.26 -19.70
CA HIS A 297 1.16 1.56 -18.59
C HIS A 297 2.57 1.04 -18.86
N ILE A 298 3.56 1.74 -18.33
CA ILE A 298 4.97 1.35 -18.40
C ILE A 298 5.49 1.22 -16.96
N ILE A 299 6.00 0.04 -16.62
CA ILE A 299 6.74 -0.19 -15.39
C ILE A 299 8.14 -0.61 -15.80
N ARG A 300 9.15 0.11 -15.35
CA ARG A 300 10.53 -0.16 -15.76
C ARG A 300 11.55 0.22 -14.70
N ARG A 301 12.64 -0.52 -14.63
CA ARG A 301 13.75 -0.30 -13.71
C ARG A 301 13.32 -0.18 -12.25
N CYS A 302 12.32 -0.96 -11.85
CA CYS A 302 11.82 -1.03 -10.50
C CYS A 302 12.32 -2.30 -9.80
N ASN A 303 12.70 -2.16 -8.52
CA ASN A 303 12.94 -3.29 -7.63
C ASN A 303 11.66 -3.53 -6.82
N ILE A 304 10.98 -4.66 -7.04
CA ILE A 304 9.70 -4.97 -6.39
C ILE A 304 9.87 -6.26 -5.61
N HIS A 305 9.70 -6.21 -4.27
CA HIS A 305 9.96 -7.35 -3.41
C HIS A 305 9.13 -7.32 -2.13
N HIS A 306 9.06 -8.47 -1.43
CA HIS A 306 8.33 -8.62 -0.16
C HIS A 306 6.86 -8.15 -0.23
N CYS A 307 6.18 -8.44 -1.35
CA CYS A 307 4.75 -8.24 -1.52
C CYS A 307 4.07 -9.60 -1.35
N GLU A 308 3.23 -9.77 -0.33
CA GLU A 308 2.75 -11.11 0.07
C GLU A 308 1.82 -11.77 -0.95
N GLN A 309 1.12 -11.02 -1.80
CA GLN A 309 0.32 -11.58 -2.89
C GLN A 309 1.07 -11.57 -4.22
N GLY A 310 1.66 -10.45 -4.58
CA GLY A 310 2.38 -10.32 -5.84
C GLY A 310 2.96 -8.94 -6.06
N GLY A 311 4.06 -8.88 -6.83
CA GLY A 311 4.73 -7.60 -7.14
C GLY A 311 3.86 -6.70 -8.01
N ILE A 312 3.29 -7.24 -9.10
CA ILE A 312 2.43 -6.52 -10.05
C ILE A 312 1.18 -7.36 -10.31
N ILE A 313 0.02 -6.75 -10.12
CA ILE A 313 -1.27 -7.37 -10.37
C ILE A 313 -2.05 -6.50 -11.36
N GLY A 314 -2.71 -7.12 -12.33
CA GLY A 314 -3.49 -6.34 -13.28
C GLY A 314 -4.28 -7.21 -14.24
N ARG A 315 -5.52 -7.54 -13.90
CA ARG A 315 -6.33 -8.32 -14.81
C ARG A 315 -7.05 -7.44 -15.82
N MET A 316 -7.94 -6.60 -15.42
CA MET A 316 -8.77 -5.84 -16.36
C MET A 316 -8.13 -4.54 -16.86
N GLY A 317 -7.07 -4.09 -16.22
CA GLY A 317 -6.25 -2.95 -16.69
C GLY A 317 -4.98 -3.37 -17.44
N GLY A 318 -4.53 -4.63 -17.25
CA GLY A 318 -3.25 -5.12 -17.77
C GLY A 318 -3.21 -5.51 -19.24
N ARG A 319 -4.35 -5.57 -19.94
CA ARG A 319 -4.39 -5.97 -21.36
C ARG A 319 -3.54 -5.07 -22.29
N PHE A 320 -3.33 -3.83 -21.88
CA PHE A 320 -2.60 -2.82 -22.66
C PHE A 320 -1.29 -2.40 -22.00
N PHE A 321 -0.70 -3.31 -21.31
CA PHE A 321 0.50 -3.12 -20.54
C PHE A 321 1.75 -3.53 -21.33
N HIS A 322 2.79 -2.73 -21.23
CA HIS A 322 4.10 -3.04 -21.78
C HIS A 322 5.10 -3.19 -20.63
N HIS A 323 5.64 -4.38 -20.49
CA HIS A 323 6.75 -4.66 -19.60
C HIS A 323 8.06 -4.51 -20.39
N ARG A 324 8.94 -3.63 -19.91
CA ARG A 324 10.35 -3.61 -20.32
C ARG A 324 11.16 -3.84 -19.06
N GLY A 325 11.78 -5.01 -19.00
CA GLY A 325 12.75 -5.38 -17.98
C GLY A 325 14.04 -4.57 -18.08
#